data_03b693a5befb2c720c084cd3c0a44ea8
#
_entry.id   03b693a5befb2c720c084cd3c0a44ea8
#
_cell.length_a   1.000
_cell.length_b   1.000
_cell.length_c   1.000
_cell.angle_alpha   90.00
_cell.angle_beta   90.00
_cell.angle_gamma   90.00
#
_symmetry.space_group_name_H-M   'P 1'
#
loop_
_entity.id
_entity.type
_entity.pdbx_description
1 polymer ?
#
loop_
_entity_poly.entity_id
_entity_poly.type
_entity_poly.pdbx_seq_one_letter_code
_entity_poly.pdbx_strand_id
1 'polypeptide(L)'
;NNITKIMRYIVSLLFVVFSSLVYAQSFPPPPAMANSSQQKLINEFIEVSHYREALVNYAKEYLELKMFDYSVDPPKELLTKEQARSIIKNFNFDDFKISLYSAFSFIPEKELKELINFYKGIGGRLSRNNSILLMDSNIDLNIKNHMDYAIENIK
;
A
#
# COMPACT_ATOMS: atom_id res chain seq x y z
N ASN A 1 29.62 11.09 -54.59
CA ASN A 1 29.87 12.10 -53.59
C ASN A 1 30.11 11.46 -52.22
N ASN A 2 31.40 11.38 -51.81
CA ASN A 2 31.77 10.67 -50.56
C ASN A 2 31.17 11.34 -49.30
N ILE A 3 30.96 12.62 -49.31
CA ILE A 3 30.42 13.41 -48.20
C ILE A 3 28.96 12.97 -47.88
N THR A 4 28.15 12.73 -48.91
CA THR A 4 26.76 12.29 -48.73
C THR A 4 26.65 10.86 -48.15
N LYS A 5 27.61 10.00 -48.47
CA LYS A 5 27.69 8.65 -47.90
C LYS A 5 28.10 8.70 -46.43
N ILE A 6 29.12 9.49 -46.09
CA ILE A 6 29.60 9.67 -44.71
C ILE A 6 28.49 10.25 -43.83
N MET A 7 27.75 11.26 -44.30
CA MET A 7 26.65 11.89 -43.58
C MET A 7 25.49 10.91 -43.32
N ARG A 8 25.19 9.99 -44.26
CA ARG A 8 24.21 8.95 -44.07
C ARG A 8 24.62 7.94 -42.96
N TYR A 9 25.89 7.58 -42.90
CA TYR A 9 26.38 6.68 -41.84
C TYR A 9 26.37 7.33 -40.46
N ILE A 10 26.71 8.63 -40.39
CA ILE A 10 26.67 9.39 -39.13
C ILE A 10 25.22 9.51 -38.62
N VAL A 11 24.26 9.82 -39.50
CA VAL A 11 22.84 9.90 -39.12
C VAL A 11 22.30 8.55 -38.71
N SER A 12 22.68 7.47 -39.40
CA SER A 12 22.25 6.11 -39.00
C SER A 12 22.85 5.67 -37.67
N LEU A 13 24.12 6.03 -37.40
CA LEU A 13 24.79 5.74 -36.14
C LEU A 13 24.14 6.51 -34.96
N LEU A 14 23.83 7.79 -35.18
CA LEU A 14 23.10 8.61 -34.21
C LEU A 14 21.72 8.02 -33.90
N PHE A 15 20.99 7.51 -34.89
CA PHE A 15 19.69 6.91 -34.71
C PHE A 15 19.75 5.61 -33.88
N VAL A 16 20.78 4.79 -34.08
CA VAL A 16 21.00 3.55 -33.29
C VAL A 16 21.37 3.87 -31.84
N VAL A 17 22.16 4.92 -31.60
CA VAL A 17 22.54 5.35 -30.25
C VAL A 17 21.35 5.97 -29.52
N PHE A 18 20.50 6.75 -30.20
CA PHE A 18 19.28 7.29 -29.58
C PHE A 18 18.22 6.20 -29.28
N SER A 19 18.08 5.19 -30.14
CA SER A 19 17.14 4.11 -29.89
C SER A 19 17.57 3.19 -28.71
N SER A 20 18.87 3.04 -28.46
CA SER A 20 19.35 2.31 -27.26
C SER A 20 19.18 3.08 -25.96
N LEU A 21 19.09 4.43 -26.00
CA LEU A 21 18.81 5.25 -24.81
C LEU A 21 17.33 5.22 -24.39
N VAL A 22 16.42 4.96 -25.32
CA VAL A 22 14.98 4.88 -25.02
C VAL A 22 14.61 3.55 -24.34
N TYR A 23 15.39 2.48 -24.52
CA TYR A 23 15.19 1.20 -23.81
C TYR A 23 15.77 1.16 -22.39
N ALA A 24 16.48 2.20 -21.97
CA ALA A 24 16.94 2.36 -20.60
C ALA A 24 15.90 3.06 -19.70
N GLN A 25 14.63 3.03 -20.04
CA GLN A 25 13.57 3.22 -19.04
C GLN A 25 13.61 1.97 -18.16
N SER A 26 14.47 2.03 -17.15
CA SER A 26 14.49 1.05 -16.08
C SER A 26 13.06 0.88 -15.57
N PHE A 27 12.54 -0.33 -15.66
CA PHE A 27 11.40 -0.70 -14.83
C PHE A 27 11.66 -0.15 -13.43
N PRO A 28 10.67 0.47 -12.79
CA PRO A 28 10.87 0.90 -11.41
C PRO A 28 11.44 -0.30 -10.63
N PRO A 29 12.46 -0.08 -9.81
CA PRO A 29 13.03 -1.17 -9.04
C PRO A 29 11.90 -1.90 -8.30
N PRO A 30 11.95 -3.23 -8.18
CA PRO A 30 10.95 -3.95 -7.43
C PRO A 30 10.81 -3.30 -6.04
N PRO A 31 9.60 -3.23 -5.49
CA PRO A 31 9.39 -2.61 -4.19
C PRO A 31 10.34 -3.23 -3.16
N ALA A 32 11.00 -2.39 -2.37
CA ALA A 32 11.87 -2.86 -1.32
C ALA A 32 11.10 -3.78 -0.39
N MET A 33 11.71 -4.90 -0.01
CA MET A 33 11.12 -5.87 0.91
C MET A 33 11.96 -5.97 2.16
N ALA A 34 11.31 -6.08 3.30
CA ALA A 34 11.97 -6.33 4.56
C ALA A 34 12.79 -7.64 4.50
N ASN A 35 14.01 -7.62 5.03
CA ASN A 35 14.81 -8.83 5.19
C ASN A 35 14.21 -9.73 6.30
N SER A 36 14.73 -10.95 6.45
CA SER A 36 14.18 -11.92 7.40
C SER A 36 14.17 -11.43 8.86
N SER A 37 15.17 -10.65 9.27
CA SER A 37 15.24 -10.06 10.62
C SER A 37 14.20 -8.97 10.79
N GLN A 38 14.09 -8.07 9.83
CA GLN A 38 13.05 -7.04 9.82
C GLN A 38 11.64 -7.66 9.80
N GLN A 39 11.40 -8.70 9.01
CA GLN A 39 10.09 -9.37 8.96
C GLN A 39 9.68 -9.94 10.33
N LYS A 40 10.62 -10.51 11.09
CA LYS A 40 10.36 -10.97 12.47
C LYS A 40 9.94 -9.82 13.36
N LEU A 41 10.64 -8.69 13.30
CA LEU A 41 10.31 -7.50 14.09
C LEU A 41 8.99 -6.88 13.64
N ILE A 42 8.70 -6.83 12.35
CA ILE A 42 7.40 -6.34 11.83
C ILE A 42 6.26 -7.24 12.32
N ASN A 43 6.45 -8.57 12.32
CA ASN A 43 5.44 -9.48 12.87
C ASN A 43 5.20 -9.23 14.36
N GLU A 44 6.27 -9.05 15.15
CA GLU A 44 6.15 -8.70 16.57
C GLU A 44 5.44 -7.36 16.76
N PHE A 45 5.78 -6.36 15.95
CA PHE A 45 5.10 -5.06 15.95
C PHE A 45 3.60 -5.19 15.65
N ILE A 46 3.22 -5.97 14.63
CA ILE A 46 1.81 -6.23 14.28
C ILE A 46 1.04 -6.81 15.47
N GLU A 47 1.65 -7.75 16.19
CA GLU A 47 1.01 -8.37 17.37
C GLU A 47 0.88 -7.40 18.54
N VAL A 48 1.97 -6.75 18.95
CA VAL A 48 1.96 -5.89 20.15
C VAL A 48 1.17 -4.59 19.95
N SER A 49 1.04 -4.11 18.70
CA SER A 49 0.27 -2.91 18.36
C SER A 49 -1.21 -3.19 18.09
N HIS A 50 -1.64 -4.45 18.05
CA HIS A 50 -2.96 -4.85 17.57
C HIS A 50 -3.27 -4.29 16.17
N TYR A 51 -2.26 -4.33 15.29
CA TYR A 51 -2.29 -3.68 13.98
C TYR A 51 -3.43 -4.20 13.09
N ARG A 52 -3.69 -5.50 13.13
CA ARG A 52 -4.79 -6.13 12.39
C ARG A 52 -6.13 -5.46 12.71
N GLU A 53 -6.46 -5.36 14.00
CA GLU A 53 -7.71 -4.76 14.46
C GLU A 53 -7.80 -3.28 14.10
N ALA A 54 -6.72 -2.54 14.27
CA ALA A 54 -6.66 -1.13 13.93
C ALA A 54 -6.86 -0.90 12.42
N LEU A 55 -6.21 -1.69 11.57
CA LEU A 55 -6.35 -1.59 10.11
C LEU A 55 -7.75 -2.00 9.65
N VAL A 56 -8.33 -3.05 10.23
CA VAL A 56 -9.71 -3.45 9.94
C VAL A 56 -10.71 -2.36 10.32
N ASN A 57 -10.51 -1.70 11.46
CA ASN A 57 -11.36 -0.57 11.86
C ASN A 57 -11.21 0.60 10.88
N TYR A 58 -9.99 0.91 10.45
CA TYR A 58 -9.75 1.92 9.42
C TYR A 58 -10.47 1.58 8.10
N ALA A 59 -10.42 0.31 7.66
CA ALA A 59 -11.13 -0.15 6.47
C ALA A 59 -12.66 -0.01 6.62
N LYS A 60 -13.22 -0.30 7.81
CA LYS A 60 -14.65 -0.10 8.10
C LYS A 60 -15.05 1.36 7.98
N GLU A 61 -14.29 2.28 8.57
CA GLU A 61 -14.55 3.71 8.47
C GLU A 61 -14.51 4.18 7.01
N TYR A 62 -13.56 3.71 6.24
CA TYR A 62 -13.49 4.01 4.81
C TYR A 62 -14.73 3.51 4.05
N LEU A 63 -15.18 2.27 4.30
CA LEU A 63 -16.40 1.73 3.69
C LEU A 63 -17.66 2.52 4.08
N GLU A 64 -17.76 2.96 5.34
CA GLU A 64 -18.87 3.81 5.81
C GLU A 64 -18.95 5.12 5.03
N LEU A 65 -17.81 5.76 4.72
CA LEU A 65 -17.76 6.95 3.88
C LEU A 65 -18.20 6.70 2.44
N LYS A 66 -18.07 5.46 1.95
CA LYS A 66 -18.45 5.06 0.59
C LYS A 66 -19.88 4.51 0.48
N MET A 67 -20.62 4.41 1.59
CA MET A 67 -21.98 3.83 1.56
C MET A 67 -22.97 4.69 0.82
N PHE A 68 -22.79 6.01 0.77
CA PHE A 68 -23.72 6.94 0.14
C PHE A 68 -23.00 7.91 -0.80
N ASP A 69 -23.66 8.19 -1.92
CA ASP A 69 -23.30 9.32 -2.78
C ASP A 69 -24.04 10.56 -2.28
N TYR A 70 -23.32 11.46 -1.66
CA TYR A 70 -23.84 12.74 -1.15
C TYR A 70 -23.82 13.87 -2.19
N SER A 71 -23.36 13.59 -3.42
CA SER A 71 -23.38 14.58 -4.52
C SER A 71 -24.77 14.77 -5.11
N VAL A 72 -25.71 13.88 -4.77
CA VAL A 72 -27.11 13.93 -5.20
C VAL A 72 -28.05 14.12 -4.02
N ASP A 73 -29.20 14.72 -4.25
CA ASP A 73 -30.23 14.95 -3.24
C ASP A 73 -31.55 14.27 -3.68
N PRO A 74 -32.12 13.33 -2.90
CA PRO A 74 -31.55 12.74 -1.67
C PRO A 74 -30.31 11.89 -1.92
N PRO A 75 -29.42 11.68 -0.91
CA PRO A 75 -28.26 10.85 -1.05
C PRO A 75 -28.60 9.44 -1.52
N LYS A 76 -27.85 8.95 -2.52
CA LYS A 76 -28.05 7.62 -3.10
C LYS A 76 -27.22 6.59 -2.35
N GLU A 77 -27.86 5.51 -1.88
CA GLU A 77 -27.15 4.38 -1.32
C GLU A 77 -26.33 3.65 -2.41
N LEU A 78 -25.01 3.53 -2.21
CA LEU A 78 -24.08 2.83 -3.09
C LEU A 78 -23.70 1.45 -2.55
N LEU A 79 -23.73 1.28 -1.23
CA LEU A 79 -23.31 0.07 -0.54
C LEU A 79 -24.21 -0.15 0.67
N THR A 80 -24.83 -1.32 0.78
CA THR A 80 -25.63 -1.67 1.95
C THR A 80 -24.76 -2.05 3.15
N LYS A 81 -25.32 -2.01 4.35
CA LYS A 81 -24.61 -2.45 5.57
C LYS A 81 -24.19 -3.91 5.50
N GLU A 82 -25.01 -4.77 4.91
CA GLU A 82 -24.73 -6.20 4.74
C GLU A 82 -23.56 -6.41 3.78
N GLN A 83 -23.54 -5.67 2.67
CA GLN A 83 -22.42 -5.69 1.74
C GLN A 83 -21.12 -5.22 2.38
N ALA A 84 -21.15 -4.09 3.10
CA ALA A 84 -19.98 -3.59 3.83
C ALA A 84 -19.44 -4.62 4.86
N ARG A 85 -20.34 -5.26 5.62
CA ARG A 85 -19.97 -6.35 6.54
C ARG A 85 -19.35 -7.55 5.82
N SER A 86 -19.89 -7.92 4.65
CA SER A 86 -19.36 -9.01 3.83
C SER A 86 -17.94 -8.71 3.34
N ILE A 87 -17.69 -7.48 2.87
CA ILE A 87 -16.36 -7.04 2.45
C ILE A 87 -15.36 -7.20 3.60
N ILE A 88 -15.69 -6.69 4.78
CA ILE A 88 -14.82 -6.80 5.96
C ILE A 88 -14.60 -8.26 6.38
N LYS A 89 -15.64 -9.07 6.37
CA LYS A 89 -15.53 -10.50 6.73
C LYS A 89 -14.61 -11.27 5.79
N ASN A 90 -14.59 -10.89 4.51
CA ASN A 90 -13.78 -11.53 3.47
C ASN A 90 -12.38 -10.90 3.33
N PHE A 91 -12.09 -9.81 4.05
CA PHE A 91 -10.78 -9.19 4.04
C PHE A 91 -9.73 -10.11 4.66
N ASN A 92 -8.75 -10.53 3.87
CA ASN A 92 -7.66 -11.36 4.33
C ASN A 92 -6.45 -10.49 4.70
N PHE A 93 -6.25 -10.28 6.00
CA PHE A 93 -5.11 -9.53 6.51
C PHE A 93 -3.76 -10.17 6.17
N ASP A 94 -3.68 -11.50 6.12
CA ASP A 94 -2.41 -12.19 5.88
C ASP A 94 -1.92 -11.95 4.44
N ASP A 95 -2.83 -11.84 3.48
CA ASP A 95 -2.50 -11.42 2.11
C ASP A 95 -2.04 -9.95 2.07
N PHE A 96 -2.67 -9.08 2.87
CA PHE A 96 -2.29 -7.68 2.98
C PHE A 96 -0.94 -7.48 3.69
N LYS A 97 -0.52 -8.41 4.53
CA LYS A 97 0.72 -8.35 5.33
C LYS A 97 1.98 -8.14 4.48
N ILE A 98 1.99 -8.64 3.24
CA ILE A 98 3.08 -8.40 2.30
C ILE A 98 3.29 -6.91 2.04
N SER A 99 2.21 -6.14 1.96
CA SER A 99 2.27 -4.68 1.83
C SER A 99 2.93 -4.03 3.05
N LEU A 100 2.73 -4.57 4.25
CA LEU A 100 3.36 -4.08 5.47
C LEU A 100 4.87 -4.37 5.47
N TYR A 101 5.30 -5.54 5.00
CA TYR A 101 6.71 -5.85 4.86
C TYR A 101 7.41 -4.89 3.88
N SER A 102 6.76 -4.51 2.81
CA SER A 102 7.27 -3.51 1.88
C SER A 102 7.30 -2.12 2.52
N ALA A 103 6.19 -1.67 3.09
CA ALA A 103 6.07 -0.34 3.68
C ALA A 103 7.04 -0.11 4.84
N PHE A 104 7.25 -1.11 5.68
CA PHE A 104 8.13 -1.03 6.85
C PHE A 104 9.58 -1.45 6.57
N SER A 105 9.93 -1.84 5.35
CA SER A 105 11.30 -2.21 4.98
C SER A 105 12.32 -1.09 5.15
N PHE A 106 11.86 0.17 5.12
CA PHE A 106 12.70 1.35 5.30
C PHE A 106 12.98 1.69 6.76
N ILE A 107 12.29 1.03 7.71
CA ILE A 107 12.49 1.27 9.14
C ILE A 107 13.66 0.39 9.62
N PRO A 108 14.75 0.98 10.10
CA PRO A 108 15.88 0.22 10.65
C PRO A 108 15.43 -0.69 11.81
N GLU A 109 16.10 -1.82 11.99
CA GLU A 109 15.78 -2.77 13.07
C GLU A 109 15.78 -2.14 14.47
N LYS A 110 16.70 -1.18 14.71
CA LYS A 110 16.72 -0.44 15.97
C LYS A 110 15.44 0.30 16.23
N GLU A 111 14.93 1.02 15.21
CA GLU A 111 13.70 1.81 15.31
C GLU A 111 12.47 0.89 15.42
N LEU A 112 12.45 -0.24 14.72
CA LEU A 112 11.39 -1.25 14.89
C LEU A 112 11.33 -1.76 16.34
N LYS A 113 12.47 -2.01 16.96
CA LYS A 113 12.54 -2.41 18.39
C LYS A 113 12.03 -1.31 19.32
N GLU A 114 12.36 -0.06 19.04
CA GLU A 114 11.86 1.10 19.80
C GLU A 114 10.34 1.24 19.68
N LEU A 115 9.78 1.07 18.46
CA LEU A 115 8.33 1.04 18.23
C LEU A 115 7.66 -0.11 19.00
N ILE A 116 8.21 -1.31 18.95
CA ILE A 116 7.71 -2.48 19.68
C ILE A 116 7.66 -2.18 21.17
N ASN A 117 8.74 -1.62 21.74
CA ASN A 117 8.80 -1.27 23.16
C ASN A 117 7.76 -0.20 23.52
N PHE A 118 7.57 0.81 22.68
CA PHE A 118 6.55 1.83 22.86
C PHE A 118 5.15 1.22 22.92
N TYR A 119 4.79 0.38 21.95
CA TYR A 119 3.48 -0.27 21.91
C TYR A 119 3.26 -1.26 23.06
N LYS A 120 4.29 -1.99 23.47
CA LYS A 120 4.24 -2.82 24.70
C LYS A 120 3.94 -1.99 25.94
N GLY A 121 4.54 -0.82 26.04
CA GLY A 121 4.35 0.10 27.18
C GLY A 121 2.94 0.64 27.32
N ILE A 122 2.23 0.86 26.19
CA ILE A 122 0.87 1.40 26.18
C ILE A 122 -0.19 0.33 25.85
N GLY A 123 0.21 -0.95 25.73
CA GLY A 123 -0.70 -2.04 25.34
C GLY A 123 -1.29 -1.89 23.94
N GLY A 124 -0.66 -1.11 23.04
CA GLY A 124 -1.12 -0.85 21.68
C GLY A 124 -2.33 0.09 21.58
N ARG A 125 -2.89 0.57 22.72
CA ARG A 125 -4.11 1.39 22.77
C ARG A 125 -3.95 2.57 23.70
N LEU A 126 -4.48 3.72 23.28
CA LEU A 126 -4.57 4.92 24.13
C LEU A 126 -5.80 4.91 25.02
N SER A 127 -6.88 4.26 24.60
CA SER A 127 -8.12 4.09 25.35
C SER A 127 -8.80 2.78 24.93
N ARG A 128 -9.93 2.46 25.58
CA ARG A 128 -10.69 1.24 25.28
C ARG A 128 -11.05 1.09 23.79
N ASN A 129 -11.34 2.17 23.09
CA ASN A 129 -11.83 2.16 21.73
C ASN A 129 -10.82 2.74 20.71
N ASN A 130 -9.70 3.29 21.19
CA ASN A 130 -8.71 3.92 20.31
C ASN A 130 -7.42 3.13 20.31
N SER A 131 -6.84 2.98 19.13
CA SER A 131 -5.51 2.41 18.93
C SER A 131 -4.67 3.41 18.14
N ILE A 132 -3.35 3.36 18.36
CA ILE A 132 -2.42 4.08 17.50
C ILE A 132 -2.14 3.19 16.30
N LEU A 133 -2.46 3.70 15.11
CA LEU A 133 -2.18 3.03 13.85
C LEU A 133 -1.01 3.73 13.15
N LEU A 134 0.11 3.01 13.00
CA LEU A 134 1.22 3.48 12.18
C LEU A 134 0.82 3.36 10.72
N MET A 135 0.60 4.49 10.05
CA MET A 135 0.13 4.57 8.67
C MET A 135 1.11 5.38 7.84
N ASP A 136 1.51 4.85 6.70
CA ASP A 136 2.14 5.62 5.64
C ASP A 136 1.21 5.73 4.42
N SER A 137 1.59 6.58 3.46
CA SER A 137 0.78 6.82 2.26
C SER A 137 0.59 5.56 1.40
N ASN A 138 1.54 4.63 1.40
CA ASN A 138 1.44 3.39 0.63
C ASN A 138 0.45 2.42 1.28
N ILE A 139 0.47 2.30 2.60
CA ILE A 139 -0.49 1.46 3.34
C ILE A 139 -1.89 2.04 3.17
N ASP A 140 -2.06 3.36 3.32
CA ASP A 140 -3.33 4.05 3.12
C ASP A 140 -3.90 3.79 1.72
N LEU A 141 -3.08 4.00 0.70
CA LEU A 141 -3.48 3.77 -0.68
C LEU A 141 -3.84 2.29 -0.94
N ASN A 142 -3.03 1.37 -0.46
CA ASN A 142 -3.24 -0.06 -0.67
C ASN A 142 -4.52 -0.56 -0.01
N ILE A 143 -4.83 -0.14 1.22
CA ILE A 143 -6.08 -0.55 1.89
C ILE A 143 -7.30 0.05 1.20
N LYS A 144 -7.24 1.31 0.78
CA LYS A 144 -8.32 1.97 0.04
C LYS A 144 -8.58 1.29 -1.30
N ASN A 145 -7.54 1.02 -2.07
CA ASN A 145 -7.65 0.29 -3.34
C ASN A 145 -8.25 -1.11 -3.15
N HIS A 146 -7.88 -1.80 -2.07
CA HIS A 146 -8.43 -3.11 -1.73
C HIS A 146 -9.94 -3.03 -1.45
N MET A 147 -10.36 -2.01 -0.70
CA MET A 147 -11.77 -1.77 -0.39
C MET A 147 -12.56 -1.35 -1.64
N ASP A 148 -12.03 -0.44 -2.46
CA ASP A 148 -12.68 0.00 -3.70
C ASP A 148 -12.85 -1.17 -4.68
N TYR A 149 -11.84 -2.02 -4.84
CA TYR A 149 -11.95 -3.24 -5.63
C TYR A 149 -13.03 -4.19 -5.10
N ALA A 150 -13.12 -4.36 -3.78
CA ALA A 150 -14.14 -5.19 -3.17
C ALA A 150 -15.56 -4.62 -3.37
N ILE A 151 -15.73 -3.29 -3.30
CA ILE A 151 -17.01 -2.61 -3.60
C ILE A 151 -17.44 -2.87 -5.04
N GLU A 152 -16.53 -2.73 -6.00
CA GLU A 152 -16.82 -2.95 -7.43
C GLU A 152 -17.24 -4.40 -7.74
N ASN A 153 -16.74 -5.36 -6.97
CA ASN A 153 -16.98 -6.79 -7.19
C ASN A 153 -18.06 -7.41 -6.28
N ILE A 154 -18.59 -6.65 -5.33
CA ILE A 154 -19.72 -7.12 -4.52
C ILE A 154 -21.03 -6.89 -5.25
N LYS A 155 -21.63 -7.97 -5.70
CA LYS A 155 -22.93 -7.93 -6.39
C LYS A 155 -24.02 -8.59 -5.55
#